data_722d38572232dde86f6761b19a1e02c0
#
_entry.id   722d38572232dde86f6761b19a1e02c0
#
_cell.length_a   1.000
_cell.length_b   1.000
_cell.length_c   1.000
_cell.angle_alpha   90.00
_cell.angle_beta   90.00
_cell.angle_gamma   90.00
#
_symmetry.space_group_name_H-M   'P 1'
#
loop_
_entity.id
_entity.type
_entity.pdbx_description
1 polymer ?
#
loop_
_entity_poly.entity_id
_entity_poly.type
_entity_poly.pdbx_seq_one_letter_code
_entity_poly.pdbx_strand_id
1 'polypeptide(L)'
;NDVPKLSTADWSIVLISVILVIITISLFSSHQALKSVMIFLVTIIPALYICKRNYGLFFKRIRLKDIKTIILSFLGYILYVMLIATPILALMHYPLAGNGILPIAEQLSPTFIVTIFLQLMGEEFLKIFMLLLIMYAIYKSTGNRDISLFIGIVGSLFVFGMAHYTAYSGRIFQILLIQGLGSI
;
A
#
# COMPACT_ATOMS: atom_id res chain seq x y z
N ASN A 1 3.73 7.28 -26.70
CA ASN A 1 3.29 6.38 -25.60
C ASN A 1 4.51 5.69 -25.04
N ASP A 2 5.15 6.33 -24.03
CA ASP A 2 6.42 5.86 -23.44
C ASP A 2 6.20 4.84 -22.29
N VAL A 3 4.99 4.32 -22.15
CA VAL A 3 4.67 3.29 -21.15
C VAL A 3 5.12 1.94 -21.70
N PRO A 4 6.05 1.24 -21.04
CA PRO A 4 6.51 -0.07 -21.49
C PRO A 4 5.36 -1.06 -21.49
N LYS A 5 5.20 -1.79 -22.59
CA LYS A 5 4.28 -2.92 -22.62
C LYS A 5 4.85 -4.05 -21.77
N LEU A 6 4.11 -4.48 -20.76
CA LEU A 6 4.49 -5.57 -19.89
C LEU A 6 4.29 -6.92 -20.62
N SER A 7 5.34 -7.73 -20.62
CA SER A 7 5.30 -9.11 -21.10
C SER A 7 4.66 -10.03 -20.05
N THR A 8 4.34 -11.27 -20.44
CA THR A 8 3.87 -12.29 -19.49
C THR A 8 4.89 -12.54 -18.38
N ALA A 9 6.18 -12.48 -18.68
CA ALA A 9 7.24 -12.61 -17.67
C ALA A 9 7.22 -11.43 -16.67
N ASP A 10 7.01 -10.20 -17.14
CA ASP A 10 6.90 -9.03 -16.26
C ASP A 10 5.71 -9.20 -15.28
N TRP A 11 4.55 -9.67 -15.77
CA TRP A 11 3.39 -9.97 -14.94
C TRP A 11 3.64 -11.07 -13.91
N SER A 12 4.38 -12.09 -14.29
CA SER A 12 4.79 -13.16 -13.35
C SER A 12 5.70 -12.62 -12.26
N ILE A 13 6.63 -11.71 -12.59
CA ILE A 13 7.50 -11.05 -11.60
C ILE A 13 6.68 -10.22 -10.61
N VAL A 14 5.68 -9.45 -11.08
CA VAL A 14 4.78 -8.69 -10.21
C VAL A 14 4.02 -9.63 -9.26
N LEU A 15 3.46 -10.72 -9.78
CA LEU A 15 2.73 -11.69 -8.97
C LEU A 15 3.63 -12.35 -7.92
N ILE A 16 4.82 -12.79 -8.32
CA ILE A 16 5.80 -13.38 -7.40
C ILE A 16 6.18 -12.38 -6.30
N SER A 17 6.40 -11.11 -6.65
CA SER A 17 6.69 -10.06 -5.68
C SER A 17 5.58 -9.94 -4.62
N VAL A 18 4.32 -9.89 -5.03
CA VAL A 18 3.18 -9.83 -4.09
C VAL A 18 3.15 -11.06 -3.17
N ILE A 19 3.35 -12.26 -3.72
CA ILE A 19 3.41 -13.50 -2.93
C ILE A 19 4.57 -13.45 -1.92
N LEU A 20 5.76 -13.01 -2.36
CA LEU A 20 6.92 -12.90 -1.49
C LEU A 20 6.73 -11.88 -0.36
N VAL A 21 5.99 -10.79 -0.59
CA VAL A 21 5.63 -9.85 0.50
C VAL A 21 4.75 -10.54 1.54
N ILE A 22 3.74 -11.30 1.12
CA ILE A 22 2.87 -12.06 2.05
C ILE A 22 3.69 -13.04 2.89
N ILE A 23 4.59 -13.78 2.25
CA ILE A 23 5.51 -14.70 2.93
C ILE A 23 6.41 -13.94 3.92
N THR A 24 6.96 -12.80 3.51
CA THR A 24 7.83 -11.96 4.35
C THR A 24 7.10 -11.48 5.60
N ILE A 25 5.87 -11.00 5.46
CA ILE A 25 5.05 -10.56 6.60
C ILE A 25 4.83 -11.70 7.58
N SER A 26 4.58 -12.91 7.09
CA SER A 26 4.34 -14.09 7.92
C SER A 26 5.60 -14.58 8.63
N LEU A 27 6.73 -14.68 7.91
CA LEU A 27 7.98 -15.23 8.45
C LEU A 27 8.71 -14.28 9.40
N PHE A 28 8.65 -12.97 9.15
CA PHE A 28 9.40 -11.96 9.90
C PHE A 28 8.51 -11.10 10.79
N SER A 29 7.39 -11.65 11.28
CA SER A 29 6.42 -10.92 12.12
C SER A 29 7.05 -10.35 13.41
N SER A 30 8.03 -11.04 13.98
CA SER A 30 8.75 -10.65 15.21
C SER A 30 9.96 -9.70 14.96
N HIS A 31 10.41 -9.55 13.72
CA HIS A 31 11.62 -8.79 13.37
C HIS A 31 11.29 -7.59 12.48
N GLN A 32 10.73 -6.53 13.08
CA GLN A 32 10.20 -5.37 12.35
C GLN A 32 11.17 -4.75 11.35
N ALA A 33 12.44 -4.51 11.75
CA ALA A 33 13.43 -3.90 10.87
C ALA A 33 13.74 -4.79 9.64
N LEU A 34 13.95 -6.09 9.88
CA LEU A 34 14.23 -7.04 8.80
C LEU A 34 13.03 -7.18 7.87
N LYS A 35 11.83 -7.27 8.43
CA LYS A 35 10.57 -7.31 7.67
C LYS A 35 10.45 -6.09 6.73
N SER A 36 10.69 -4.89 7.24
CA SER A 36 10.60 -3.64 6.46
C SER A 36 11.62 -3.59 5.32
N VAL A 37 12.87 -3.98 5.58
CA VAL A 37 13.91 -4.06 4.54
C VAL A 37 13.52 -5.09 3.48
N MET A 38 13.05 -6.26 3.86
CA MET A 38 12.66 -7.31 2.93
C MET A 38 11.44 -6.91 2.08
N ILE A 39 10.42 -6.31 2.67
CA ILE A 39 9.25 -5.81 1.92
C ILE A 39 9.72 -4.78 0.89
N PHE A 40 10.58 -3.83 1.29
CA PHE A 40 11.13 -2.83 0.38
C PHE A 40 11.90 -3.48 -0.77
N LEU A 41 12.84 -4.39 -0.50
CA LEU A 41 13.66 -5.04 -1.54
C LEU A 41 12.81 -5.87 -2.50
N VAL A 42 11.88 -6.66 -1.98
CA VAL A 42 11.01 -7.53 -2.77
C VAL A 42 10.07 -6.74 -3.68
N THR A 43 9.77 -5.50 -3.35
CA THR A 43 8.91 -4.64 -4.18
C THR A 43 9.71 -3.70 -5.08
N ILE A 44 10.78 -3.06 -4.58
CA ILE A 44 11.55 -2.08 -5.37
C ILE A 44 12.33 -2.73 -6.51
N ILE A 45 12.93 -3.91 -6.30
CA ILE A 45 13.72 -4.59 -7.34
C ILE A 45 12.85 -4.94 -8.56
N PRO A 46 11.68 -5.60 -8.40
CA PRO A 46 10.75 -5.81 -9.51
C PRO A 46 10.26 -4.50 -10.15
N ALA A 47 9.96 -3.46 -9.36
CA ALA A 47 9.54 -2.17 -9.90
C ALA A 47 10.61 -1.58 -10.83
N LEU A 48 11.87 -1.55 -10.40
CA LEU A 48 12.99 -1.06 -11.21
C LEU A 48 13.20 -1.91 -12.47
N TYR A 49 13.04 -3.22 -12.37
CA TYR A 49 13.15 -4.13 -13.52
C TYR A 49 12.07 -3.86 -14.56
N ILE A 50 10.82 -3.75 -14.12
CA ILE A 50 9.64 -3.55 -15.00
C ILE A 50 9.67 -2.19 -15.69
N CYS A 51 10.23 -1.15 -15.04
CA CYS A 51 10.42 0.17 -15.65
C CYS A 51 11.31 0.16 -16.89
N LYS A 52 12.09 -0.89 -17.14
CA LYS A 52 12.97 -1.02 -18.31
C LYS A 52 13.83 0.23 -18.51
N ARG A 53 14.43 0.76 -17.44
CA ARG A 53 15.22 2.00 -17.34
C ARG A 53 14.43 3.30 -17.45
N ASN A 54 13.12 3.26 -17.64
CA ASN A 54 12.30 4.48 -17.59
C ASN A 54 11.87 4.79 -16.14
N TYR A 55 12.84 5.09 -15.28
CA TYR A 55 12.62 5.33 -13.85
C TYR A 55 11.71 6.54 -13.58
N GLY A 56 11.54 7.44 -14.54
CA GLY A 56 10.61 8.57 -14.44
C GLY A 56 9.14 8.18 -14.32
N LEU A 57 8.80 6.89 -14.52
CA LEU A 57 7.46 6.37 -14.27
C LEU A 57 7.13 6.34 -12.78
N PHE A 58 8.12 5.98 -11.93
CA PHE A 58 7.95 5.90 -10.48
C PHE A 58 8.62 7.06 -9.73
N PHE A 59 9.76 7.55 -10.24
CA PHE A 59 10.57 8.57 -9.55
C PHE A 59 10.54 9.87 -10.35
N LYS A 60 9.56 10.69 -10.05
CA LYS A 60 9.43 12.01 -10.66
C LYS A 60 10.00 13.08 -9.73
N ARG A 61 10.69 14.08 -10.29
CA ARG A 61 11.17 15.22 -9.52
C ARG A 61 9.99 15.94 -8.84
N ILE A 62 10.05 16.05 -7.52
CA ILE A 62 9.04 16.74 -6.71
C ILE A 62 9.09 18.25 -7.04
N ARG A 63 7.94 18.85 -7.31
CA ARG A 63 7.74 20.29 -7.54
C ARG A 63 6.89 20.86 -6.40
N LEU A 64 6.92 22.17 -6.21
CA LEU A 64 6.14 22.86 -5.18
C LEU A 64 4.64 22.52 -5.23
N LYS A 65 4.08 22.37 -6.44
CA LYS A 65 2.68 21.94 -6.60
C LYS A 65 2.43 20.50 -6.05
N ASP A 66 3.41 19.63 -6.16
CA ASP A 66 3.31 18.26 -5.70
C ASP A 66 3.32 18.25 -4.16
N ILE A 67 4.14 19.10 -3.51
CA ILE A 67 4.14 19.30 -2.05
C ILE A 67 2.77 19.77 -1.56
N LYS A 68 2.16 20.76 -2.24
CA LYS A 68 0.82 21.22 -1.91
C LYS A 68 -0.20 20.07 -1.99
N THR A 69 -0.13 19.26 -3.03
CA THR A 69 -1.01 18.10 -3.19
C THR A 69 -0.81 17.10 -2.06
N ILE A 70 0.44 16.78 -1.71
CA ILE A 70 0.75 15.86 -0.60
C ILE A 70 0.16 16.39 0.72
N ILE A 71 0.36 17.66 1.03
CA ILE A 71 -0.18 18.27 2.27
C ILE A 71 -1.72 18.22 2.26
N LEU A 72 -2.36 18.58 1.15
CA LEU A 72 -3.82 18.56 1.05
C LEU A 72 -4.38 17.13 1.16
N SER A 73 -3.71 16.15 0.54
CA SER A 73 -4.11 14.74 0.67
C SER A 73 -3.98 14.25 2.11
N PHE A 74 -2.89 14.61 2.79
CA PHE A 74 -2.68 14.25 4.19
C PHE A 74 -3.73 14.89 5.12
N LEU A 75 -4.03 16.16 4.93
CA LEU A 75 -5.10 16.85 5.68
C LEU A 75 -6.47 16.24 5.36
N GLY A 76 -6.73 15.93 4.09
CA GLY A 76 -7.95 15.23 3.67
C GLY A 76 -8.09 13.86 4.35
N TYR A 77 -7.01 13.10 4.43
CA TYR A 77 -7.00 11.83 5.16
C TYR A 77 -7.32 12.01 6.66
N ILE A 78 -6.69 12.97 7.33
CA ILE A 78 -6.98 13.27 8.74
C ILE A 78 -8.45 13.64 8.93
N LEU A 79 -8.97 14.53 8.09
CA LEU A 79 -10.39 14.93 8.15
C LEU A 79 -11.32 13.74 7.89
N TYR A 80 -11.00 12.90 6.91
CA TYR A 80 -11.75 11.67 6.66
C TYR A 80 -11.78 10.75 7.88
N VAL A 81 -10.63 10.50 8.50
CA VAL A 81 -10.55 9.64 9.69
C VAL A 81 -11.35 10.24 10.85
N MET A 82 -11.19 11.55 11.11
CA MET A 82 -11.84 12.21 12.24
C MET A 82 -13.35 12.41 12.05
N LEU A 83 -13.79 12.78 10.85
CA LEU A 83 -15.16 13.20 10.60
C LEU A 83 -16.04 12.08 10.03
N ILE A 84 -15.45 11.04 9.46
CA ILE A 84 -16.19 9.96 8.79
C ILE A 84 -15.89 8.61 9.44
N ALA A 85 -14.65 8.13 9.36
CA ALA A 85 -14.32 6.77 9.78
C ALA A 85 -14.54 6.56 11.29
N THR A 86 -14.01 7.43 12.13
CA THR A 86 -14.13 7.32 13.59
C THR A 86 -15.59 7.45 14.07
N PRO A 87 -16.39 8.43 13.62
CA PRO A 87 -17.82 8.50 13.98
C PRO A 87 -18.64 7.28 13.55
N ILE A 88 -18.39 6.75 12.33
CA ILE A 88 -19.07 5.52 11.87
C ILE A 88 -18.75 4.36 12.83
N LEU A 89 -17.47 4.15 13.17
CA LEU A 89 -17.06 3.10 14.08
C LEU A 89 -17.64 3.30 15.50
N ALA A 90 -17.70 4.55 15.96
CA ALA A 90 -18.31 4.89 17.25
C ALA A 90 -19.82 4.63 17.28
N LEU A 91 -20.56 4.98 16.23
CA LEU A 91 -21.98 4.70 16.10
C LEU A 91 -22.28 3.18 16.07
N MET A 92 -21.36 2.41 15.50
CA MET A 92 -21.45 0.95 15.50
C MET A 92 -21.03 0.32 16.84
N HIS A 93 -20.67 1.13 17.86
CA HIS A 93 -20.05 0.66 19.10
C HIS A 93 -18.87 -0.28 18.86
N TYR A 94 -18.13 -0.05 17.77
CA TYR A 94 -17.06 -0.93 17.34
C TYR A 94 -15.79 -0.65 18.14
N PRO A 95 -15.25 -1.65 18.84
CA PRO A 95 -14.06 -1.45 19.68
C PRO A 95 -12.84 -1.18 18.78
N LEU A 96 -12.18 -0.05 19.00
CA LEU A 96 -10.98 0.31 18.26
C LEU A 96 -9.76 -0.42 18.84
N ALA A 97 -8.91 -0.96 17.97
CA ALA A 97 -7.58 -1.43 18.33
C ALA A 97 -6.55 -0.33 18.02
N GLY A 98 -5.65 -0.08 18.95
CA GLY A 98 -4.48 0.75 18.69
C GLY A 98 -3.57 0.07 17.66
N ASN A 99 -2.97 0.85 16.76
CA ASN A 99 -1.89 0.34 15.94
C ASN A 99 -0.69 0.08 16.85
N GLY A 100 -0.18 -1.16 16.89
CA GLY A 100 0.97 -1.56 17.71
C GLY A 100 2.28 -0.81 17.43
N ILE A 101 2.28 0.06 16.40
CA ILE A 101 3.39 0.97 16.07
C ILE A 101 3.35 2.26 16.92
N LEU A 102 2.20 2.61 17.51
CA LEU A 102 2.01 3.87 18.24
C LEU A 102 2.68 3.98 19.65
N PRO A 103 3.02 2.90 20.38
CA PRO A 103 3.82 3.05 21.60
C PRO A 103 5.24 3.57 21.37
N ILE A 104 5.58 3.87 20.15
CA ILE A 104 6.94 4.14 19.66
C ILE A 104 7.27 5.62 19.60
N ALA A 105 6.34 6.52 19.91
CA ALA A 105 6.66 7.95 20.09
C ALA A 105 7.79 8.18 21.12
N GLU A 106 8.02 7.20 22.01
CA GLU A 106 9.13 7.21 22.98
C GLU A 106 10.47 6.71 22.38
N GLN A 107 10.47 6.20 21.13
CA GLN A 107 11.65 5.57 20.51
C GLN A 107 11.97 6.12 19.13
N LEU A 108 11.90 7.43 18.93
CA LEU A 108 12.33 8.08 17.68
C LEU A 108 13.86 7.94 17.48
N SER A 109 14.31 6.72 17.26
CA SER A 109 15.71 6.46 16.86
C SER A 109 15.87 6.62 15.35
N PRO A 110 17.05 7.03 14.85
CA PRO A 110 17.33 7.08 13.41
C PRO A 110 17.04 5.75 12.71
N THR A 111 17.34 4.63 13.35
CA THR A 111 17.05 3.27 12.85
C THR A 111 15.56 3.06 12.66
N PHE A 112 14.75 3.51 13.62
CA PHE A 112 13.29 3.41 13.52
C PHE A 112 12.74 4.23 12.35
N ILE A 113 13.21 5.48 12.20
CA ILE A 113 12.78 6.35 11.09
C ILE A 113 13.10 5.71 9.73
N VAL A 114 14.31 5.16 9.56
CA VAL A 114 14.69 4.47 8.33
C VAL A 114 13.83 3.22 8.12
N THR A 115 13.57 2.45 9.17
CA THR A 115 12.73 1.24 9.10
C THR A 115 11.32 1.56 8.63
N ILE A 116 10.68 2.57 9.21
CA ILE A 116 9.33 3.01 8.81
C ILE A 116 9.33 3.55 7.37
N PHE A 117 10.33 4.34 7.01
CA PHE A 117 10.45 4.87 5.64
C PHE A 117 10.52 3.74 4.60
N LEU A 118 11.37 2.73 4.82
CA LEU A 118 11.51 1.57 3.94
C LEU A 118 10.19 0.77 3.87
N GLN A 119 9.53 0.58 5.00
CA GLN A 119 8.25 -0.11 5.05
C GLN A 119 7.19 0.62 4.22
N LEU A 120 7.01 1.92 4.46
CA LEU A 120 6.02 2.72 3.73
C LEU A 120 6.29 2.72 2.23
N MET A 121 7.55 2.88 1.81
CA MET A 121 7.89 2.78 0.39
C MET A 121 7.56 1.40 -0.19
N GLY A 122 7.87 0.33 0.50
CA GLY A 122 7.55 -1.02 0.06
C GLY A 122 6.04 -1.26 -0.03
N GLU A 123 5.27 -0.74 0.91
CA GLU A 123 3.80 -0.81 0.91
C GLU A 123 3.18 -0.02 -0.26
N GLU A 124 3.75 1.14 -0.63
CA GLU A 124 3.29 1.89 -1.81
C GLU A 124 3.49 1.09 -3.11
N PHE A 125 4.67 0.48 -3.30
CA PHE A 125 4.89 -0.40 -4.45
C PHE A 125 3.98 -1.62 -4.43
N LEU A 126 3.74 -2.21 -3.27
CA LEU A 126 2.81 -3.32 -3.11
C LEU A 126 1.38 -2.94 -3.55
N LYS A 127 0.88 -1.77 -3.13
CA LYS A 127 -0.43 -1.26 -3.56
C LYS A 127 -0.50 -1.11 -5.08
N ILE A 128 0.52 -0.53 -5.69
CA ILE A 128 0.61 -0.39 -7.15
C ILE A 128 0.59 -1.77 -7.83
N PHE A 129 1.34 -2.72 -7.33
CA PHE A 129 1.38 -4.08 -7.90
C PHE A 129 0.04 -4.79 -7.81
N MET A 130 -0.63 -4.70 -6.66
CA MET A 130 -1.98 -5.26 -6.50
C MET A 130 -2.99 -4.60 -7.44
N LEU A 131 -2.96 -3.27 -7.54
CA LEU A 131 -3.79 -2.52 -8.47
C LEU A 131 -3.58 -3.00 -9.92
N LEU A 132 -2.33 -3.07 -10.36
CA LEU A 132 -1.99 -3.48 -11.73
C LEU A 132 -2.40 -4.93 -12.01
N LEU A 133 -2.17 -5.86 -11.08
CA LEU A 133 -2.55 -7.28 -11.25
C LEU A 133 -4.07 -7.44 -11.37
N ILE A 134 -4.84 -6.79 -10.48
CA ILE A 134 -6.30 -6.87 -10.50
C ILE A 134 -6.82 -6.23 -11.79
N MET A 135 -6.33 -5.04 -12.14
CA MET A 135 -6.70 -4.36 -13.39
C MET A 135 -6.41 -5.25 -14.61
N TYR A 136 -5.23 -5.87 -14.67
CA TYR A 136 -4.87 -6.75 -15.76
C TYR A 136 -5.79 -7.96 -15.88
N ALA A 137 -6.08 -8.63 -14.77
CA ALA A 137 -6.96 -9.79 -14.73
C ALA A 137 -8.38 -9.43 -15.18
N ILE A 138 -8.95 -8.34 -14.68
CA ILE A 138 -10.29 -7.88 -15.04
C ILE A 138 -10.34 -7.40 -16.50
N TYR A 139 -9.32 -6.66 -16.95
CA TYR A 139 -9.26 -6.19 -18.34
C TYR A 139 -9.17 -7.37 -19.32
N LYS A 140 -8.37 -8.37 -18.99
CA LYS A 140 -8.24 -9.57 -19.82
C LYS A 140 -9.56 -10.35 -19.96
N SER A 141 -10.41 -10.32 -18.94
CA SER A 141 -11.71 -11.02 -18.95
C SER A 141 -12.86 -10.19 -19.53
N THR A 142 -12.86 -8.87 -19.33
CA THR A 142 -13.97 -7.99 -19.70
C THR A 142 -13.72 -7.12 -20.94
N GLY A 143 -12.47 -6.89 -21.29
CA GLY A 143 -12.06 -5.91 -22.31
C GLY A 143 -12.39 -4.44 -21.94
N ASN A 144 -12.99 -4.19 -20.78
CA ASN A 144 -13.46 -2.86 -20.37
C ASN A 144 -12.47 -2.21 -19.40
N ARG A 145 -11.86 -1.08 -19.82
CA ARG A 145 -10.86 -0.34 -19.05
C ARG A 145 -11.44 0.28 -17.77
N ASP A 146 -12.63 0.86 -17.85
CA ASP A 146 -13.22 1.61 -16.73
C ASP A 146 -13.64 0.66 -15.61
N ILE A 147 -14.26 -0.48 -15.98
CA ILE A 147 -14.57 -1.56 -15.03
C ILE A 147 -13.29 -2.09 -14.39
N SER A 148 -12.25 -2.31 -15.19
CA SER A 148 -10.96 -2.82 -14.69
C SER A 148 -10.30 -1.84 -13.72
N LEU A 149 -10.35 -0.55 -14.01
CA LEU A 149 -9.82 0.49 -13.14
C LEU A 149 -10.62 0.55 -11.82
N PHE A 150 -11.95 0.57 -11.91
CA PHE A 150 -12.80 0.63 -10.72
C PHE A 150 -12.58 -0.59 -9.81
N ILE A 151 -12.68 -1.80 -10.37
CA ILE A 151 -12.48 -3.04 -9.60
C ILE A 151 -11.01 -3.14 -9.12
N GLY A 152 -10.06 -2.69 -9.92
CA GLY A 152 -8.65 -2.63 -9.54
C GLY A 152 -8.41 -1.76 -8.31
N ILE A 153 -8.98 -0.55 -8.28
CA ILE A 153 -8.88 0.35 -7.14
C ILE A 153 -9.55 -0.29 -5.91
N VAL A 154 -10.82 -0.64 -6.00
CA VAL A 154 -11.57 -1.21 -4.86
C VAL A 154 -10.91 -2.49 -4.34
N GLY A 155 -10.52 -3.39 -5.25
CA GLY A 155 -9.87 -4.65 -4.89
C GLY A 155 -8.49 -4.46 -4.25
N SER A 156 -7.67 -3.54 -4.77
CA SER A 156 -6.35 -3.27 -4.18
C SER A 156 -6.44 -2.66 -2.79
N LEU A 157 -7.38 -1.75 -2.57
CA LEU A 157 -7.65 -1.16 -1.25
C LEU A 157 -8.15 -2.18 -0.24
N PHE A 158 -9.04 -3.09 -0.69
CA PHE A 158 -9.54 -4.17 0.15
C PHE A 158 -8.40 -5.13 0.55
N VAL A 159 -7.62 -5.61 -0.42
CA VAL A 159 -6.51 -6.55 -0.16
C VAL A 159 -5.44 -5.88 0.69
N PHE A 160 -5.09 -4.62 0.42
CA PHE A 160 -4.15 -3.85 1.21
C PHE A 160 -4.64 -3.65 2.65
N GLY A 161 -5.91 -3.28 2.83
CA GLY A 161 -6.51 -3.20 4.15
C GLY A 161 -6.41 -4.52 4.90
N MET A 162 -6.80 -5.62 4.26
CA MET A 162 -6.76 -6.97 4.86
C MET A 162 -5.35 -7.43 5.23
N ALA A 163 -4.30 -6.95 4.55
CA ALA A 163 -2.92 -7.22 4.94
C ALA A 163 -2.57 -6.68 6.35
N HIS A 164 -3.37 -5.75 6.88
CA HIS A 164 -3.23 -5.20 8.23
C HIS A 164 -4.07 -5.95 9.29
N TYR A 165 -4.67 -7.10 8.94
CA TYR A 165 -5.58 -7.84 9.82
C TYR A 165 -4.98 -8.14 11.20
N THR A 166 -3.75 -8.61 11.25
CA THR A 166 -3.05 -8.93 12.50
C THR A 166 -2.65 -7.67 13.28
N ALA A 167 -2.25 -6.60 12.58
CA ALA A 167 -1.83 -5.35 13.20
C ALA A 167 -2.97 -4.65 13.97
N TYR A 168 -4.20 -4.87 13.55
CA TYR A 168 -5.41 -4.33 14.19
C TYR A 168 -6.25 -5.40 14.91
N SER A 169 -5.62 -6.50 15.33
CA SER A 169 -6.27 -7.55 16.11
C SER A 169 -7.58 -8.07 15.49
N GLY A 170 -7.60 -8.20 14.16
CA GLY A 170 -8.76 -8.70 13.41
C GLY A 170 -9.94 -7.72 13.28
N ARG A 171 -9.76 -6.43 13.55
CA ARG A 171 -10.82 -5.41 13.50
C ARG A 171 -11.16 -5.02 12.06
N ILE A 172 -11.89 -5.87 11.35
CA ILE A 172 -12.14 -5.76 9.89
C ILE A 172 -12.72 -4.40 9.49
N PHE A 173 -13.74 -3.89 10.17
CA PHE A 173 -14.34 -2.59 9.82
C PHE A 173 -13.35 -1.44 10.01
N GLN A 174 -12.58 -1.45 11.09
CA GLN A 174 -11.52 -0.46 11.32
C GLN A 174 -10.45 -0.54 10.21
N ILE A 175 -10.04 -1.73 9.84
CA ILE A 175 -9.03 -1.98 8.80
C ILE A 175 -9.53 -1.46 7.45
N LEU A 176 -10.74 -1.80 7.06
CA LEU A 176 -11.29 -1.39 5.77
C LEU A 176 -11.54 0.12 5.70
N LEU A 177 -12.08 0.72 6.76
CA LEU A 177 -12.34 2.15 6.79
C LEU A 177 -11.06 2.98 6.90
N ILE A 178 -10.13 2.60 7.77
CA ILE A 178 -8.95 3.44 8.04
C ILE A 178 -7.79 3.08 7.10
N GLN A 179 -7.42 1.81 6.97
CA GLN A 179 -6.29 1.40 6.15
C GLN A 179 -6.67 1.16 4.68
N GLY A 180 -7.83 0.57 4.42
CA GLY A 180 -8.31 0.37 3.06
C GLY A 180 -8.65 1.70 2.39
N LEU A 181 -9.78 2.29 2.73
CA LEU A 181 -10.26 3.53 2.11
C LEU A 181 -9.36 4.74 2.40
N GLY A 182 -8.73 4.81 3.56
CA GLY A 182 -7.83 5.90 3.91
C GLY A 182 -6.48 5.88 3.18
N SER A 183 -6.16 4.85 2.41
CA SER A 183 -4.90 4.74 1.67
C SER A 183 -4.98 5.18 0.20
N ILE A 184 -6.10 5.83 -0.19
CA ILE A 184 -6.32 6.37 -1.55
C ILE A 184 -5.41 7.57 -1.87
#